data_15632512357a1eb357f3c49646ccfba0
#
_entry.id   15632512357a1eb357f3c49646ccfba0
#
_cell.length_a   1.000
_cell.length_b   1.000
_cell.length_c   1.000
_cell.angle_alpha   90.00
_cell.angle_beta   90.00
_cell.angle_gamma   90.00
#
_symmetry.space_group_name_H-M   'P 1'
#
loop_
_entity.id
_entity.type
_entity.pdbx_description
1 polymer ?
#
loop_
_entity_poly.entity_id
_entity_poly.type
_entity_poly.pdbx_seq_one_letter_code
_entity_poly.pdbx_strand_id
1 'polypeptide(L)'
;MKKAALHNLGCKVNAYETEAMQHLLEEAGYEIVPFTQKADVYVINTCSVTNMADRKSRQMLHKAKKNNPDSIVVAAGCYVQTSEKEVLNDLSVDIVIGNDRKHDLVRLLEEYSLDSVNDTVDDINDGKHDFEELFIDQTKEHTRAFIKVQDGCNQFCSYCIIPYARGRVRSRRFENVIAEVERLAANGFKEVVLTGIHLSSYGVDFEEAVGLLELIQAVNAVKGIERIRLGSLEPKIVTEHFASELSKLDKICPHFHLSLQSGCDATLKRMNRKYTTKEYERGCELLRKYFVHPAITTDVIVGFPGETEEEFEQTKAYLEHIHFYEMHIFKYSKRKGTRAAVMPDQIDEQIKAVRSEKLIALGHDMSKEFRKFYIGKNEEVLFEEKAVIGDKEYFVGYTKEYVKVAKKTDENLENQIVSGCISGMLTDEILLFE
;
A
#
# COMPACT_ATOMS: atom_id res chain seq x y z
N MET A 1 -8.36 10.90 31.12
CA MET A 1 -8.42 9.95 30.00
C MET A 1 -6.97 9.70 29.57
N LYS A 2 -6.56 8.46 29.41
CA LYS A 2 -5.19 8.14 28.92
C LYS A 2 -5.10 8.56 27.45
N LYS A 3 -3.92 9.06 27.04
CA LYS A 3 -3.66 9.49 25.67
C LYS A 3 -2.86 8.44 24.91
N ALA A 4 -3.25 8.18 23.68
CA ALA A 4 -2.52 7.29 22.77
C ALA A 4 -2.16 8.03 21.48
N ALA A 5 -0.97 7.75 20.94
CA ALA A 5 -0.50 8.26 19.67
C ALA A 5 0.00 7.12 18.81
N LEU A 6 -0.44 7.07 17.56
CA LEU A 6 -0.05 6.03 16.63
C LEU A 6 0.84 6.59 15.52
N HIS A 7 1.67 5.72 14.94
CA HIS A 7 2.49 6.07 13.78
C HIS A 7 2.56 4.88 12.82
N ASN A 8 2.14 5.13 11.60
CA ASN A 8 2.19 4.15 10.52
C ASN A 8 3.49 4.28 9.71
N LEU A 9 4.13 3.16 9.45
CA LEU A 9 5.24 3.03 8.50
C LEU A 9 4.91 1.94 7.49
N GLY A 10 5.11 2.22 6.21
CA GLY A 10 5.06 1.19 5.16
C GLY A 10 3.87 1.29 4.21
N CYS A 11 3.16 0.19 4.02
CA CYS A 11 2.18 0.01 2.95
C CYS A 11 0.73 0.28 3.39
N LYS A 12 -0.20 0.20 2.43
CA LYS A 12 -1.64 0.36 2.67
C LYS A 12 -2.20 -0.67 3.67
N VAL A 13 -1.62 -1.89 3.73
CA VAL A 13 -1.98 -2.89 4.73
C VAL A 13 -1.61 -2.42 6.13
N ASN A 14 -0.40 -1.86 6.32
CA ASN A 14 -0.03 -1.27 7.59
C ASN A 14 -0.91 -0.07 7.95
N ALA A 15 -1.31 0.75 6.98
CA ALA A 15 -2.22 1.87 7.21
C ALA A 15 -3.56 1.38 7.77
N TYR A 16 -4.20 0.41 7.11
CA TYR A 16 -5.41 -0.24 7.61
C TYR A 16 -5.24 -0.79 9.03
N GLU A 17 -4.16 -1.55 9.27
CA GLU A 17 -3.90 -2.13 10.60
C GLU A 17 -3.68 -1.05 11.67
N THR A 18 -3.08 0.08 11.32
CA THR A 18 -2.89 1.21 12.25
C THR A 18 -4.22 1.88 12.59
N GLU A 19 -5.08 2.10 11.60
CA GLU A 19 -6.44 2.63 11.81
C GLU A 19 -7.29 1.68 12.67
N ALA A 20 -7.19 0.37 12.44
CA ALA A 20 -7.88 -0.62 13.24
C ALA A 20 -7.37 -0.66 14.70
N MET A 21 -6.06 -0.59 14.92
CA MET A 21 -5.48 -0.46 16.27
C MET A 21 -5.90 0.85 16.96
N GLN A 22 -6.03 1.94 16.21
CA GLN A 22 -6.57 3.19 16.72
C GLN A 22 -8.01 3.03 17.19
N HIS A 23 -8.85 2.37 16.40
CA HIS A 23 -10.24 2.10 16.75
C HIS A 23 -10.34 1.28 18.05
N LEU A 24 -9.54 0.22 18.19
CA LEU A 24 -9.47 -0.56 19.44
C LEU A 24 -9.12 0.31 20.66
N LEU A 25 -8.19 1.24 20.51
CA LEU A 25 -7.80 2.17 21.60
C LEU A 25 -8.91 3.18 21.92
N GLU A 26 -9.62 3.70 20.91
CA GLU A 26 -10.76 4.60 21.09
C GLU A 26 -11.91 3.91 21.83
N GLU A 27 -12.24 2.66 21.47
CA GLU A 27 -13.23 1.83 22.17
C GLU A 27 -12.83 1.55 23.63
N ALA A 28 -11.53 1.38 23.88
CA ALA A 28 -11.00 1.22 25.25
C ALA A 28 -10.89 2.54 26.04
N GLY A 29 -11.37 3.66 25.46
CA GLY A 29 -11.45 4.95 26.13
C GLY A 29 -10.17 5.78 26.13
N TYR A 30 -9.23 5.51 25.21
CA TYR A 30 -8.06 6.37 24.98
C TYR A 30 -8.43 7.58 24.13
N GLU A 31 -7.86 8.74 24.46
CA GLU A 31 -7.86 9.94 23.61
C GLU A 31 -6.72 9.82 22.59
N ILE A 32 -7.03 9.81 21.31
CA ILE A 32 -6.01 9.79 20.25
C ILE A 32 -5.47 11.19 20.01
N VAL A 33 -4.16 11.32 20.09
CA VAL A 33 -3.45 12.59 19.91
C VAL A 33 -2.38 12.46 18.81
N PRO A 34 -2.00 13.57 18.16
CA PRO A 34 -0.89 13.58 17.19
C PRO A 34 0.40 13.01 17.80
N PHE A 35 1.17 12.25 17.00
CA PHE A 35 2.41 11.59 17.44
C PHE A 35 3.47 12.55 18.02
N THR A 36 3.38 13.83 17.69
CA THR A 36 4.27 14.88 18.21
C THR A 36 3.92 15.36 19.60
N GLN A 37 2.71 15.06 20.08
CA GLN A 37 2.26 15.42 21.44
C GLN A 37 2.69 14.37 22.46
N LYS A 38 2.71 14.78 23.74
CA LYS A 38 2.94 13.86 24.85
C LYS A 38 1.74 12.92 25.01
N ALA A 39 1.99 11.61 24.93
CA ALA A 39 0.99 10.55 25.11
C ALA A 39 1.44 9.56 26.18
N ASP A 40 0.50 8.83 26.76
CA ASP A 40 0.77 7.77 27.73
C ASP A 40 1.17 6.46 27.02
N VAL A 41 0.66 6.26 25.80
CA VAL A 41 0.94 5.11 24.95
C VAL A 41 1.35 5.59 23.56
N TYR A 42 2.42 5.02 23.00
CA TYR A 42 2.79 5.19 21.59
C TYR A 42 2.77 3.83 20.90
N VAL A 43 2.04 3.71 19.79
CA VAL A 43 2.01 2.51 18.96
C VAL A 43 2.66 2.80 17.62
N ILE A 44 3.72 2.08 17.30
CA ILE A 44 4.45 2.20 16.03
C ILE A 44 4.24 0.94 15.21
N ASN A 45 3.44 1.02 14.13
CA ASN A 45 3.28 -0.06 13.18
C ASN A 45 4.43 -0.01 12.18
N THR A 46 5.37 -0.94 12.33
CA THR A 46 6.69 -0.91 11.71
C THR A 46 6.71 -1.56 10.34
N CYS A 47 7.66 -1.15 9.50
CA CYS A 47 7.90 -1.70 8.17
C CYS A 47 9.31 -2.28 8.06
N SER A 48 9.46 -3.34 7.24
CA SER A 48 10.74 -4.06 7.02
C SER A 48 11.03 -4.33 5.54
N VAL A 49 10.37 -3.64 4.59
CA VAL A 49 10.56 -3.90 3.15
C VAL A 49 11.96 -3.52 2.67
N THR A 50 12.58 -2.50 3.27
CA THR A 50 13.94 -2.05 2.96
C THR A 50 14.74 -1.78 4.24
N ASN A 51 16.10 -1.75 4.14
CA ASN A 51 16.95 -1.35 5.28
C ASN A 51 16.63 0.07 5.78
N MET A 52 16.20 0.95 4.89
CA MET A 52 15.77 2.30 5.26
C MET A 52 14.46 2.26 6.07
N ALA A 53 13.55 1.35 5.76
CA ALA A 53 12.32 1.15 6.52
C ALA A 53 12.63 0.66 7.95
N ASP A 54 13.54 -0.30 8.13
CA ASP A 54 14.00 -0.73 9.45
C ASP A 54 14.61 0.42 10.26
N ARG A 55 15.46 1.23 9.60
CA ARG A 55 16.06 2.41 10.25
C ARG A 55 15.00 3.41 10.69
N LYS A 56 14.03 3.70 9.84
CA LYS A 56 12.91 4.60 10.19
C LYS A 56 12.07 4.02 11.33
N SER A 57 11.82 2.71 11.33
CA SER A 57 11.10 2.04 12.41
C SER A 57 11.79 2.27 13.75
N ARG A 58 13.10 1.98 13.87
CA ARG A 58 13.88 2.25 15.09
C ARG A 58 13.86 3.74 15.48
N GLN A 59 14.03 4.64 14.52
CA GLN A 59 13.99 6.09 14.80
C GLN A 59 12.65 6.52 15.41
N MET A 60 11.54 5.95 14.95
CA MET A 60 10.23 6.32 15.50
C MET A 60 9.98 5.73 16.88
N LEU A 61 10.46 4.51 17.17
CA LEU A 61 10.45 3.93 18.51
C LEU A 61 11.23 4.79 19.50
N HIS A 62 12.47 5.16 19.18
CA HIS A 62 13.29 6.04 20.01
C HIS A 62 12.67 7.44 20.17
N LYS A 63 12.02 7.97 19.10
CA LYS A 63 11.34 9.26 19.16
C LYS A 63 10.14 9.24 20.13
N ALA A 64 9.40 8.13 20.18
CA ALA A 64 8.29 7.94 21.12
C ALA A 64 8.77 8.07 22.57
N LYS A 65 9.82 7.32 22.98
CA LYS A 65 10.42 7.42 24.32
C LYS A 65 10.99 8.80 24.61
N LYS A 66 11.53 9.50 23.60
CA LYS A 66 12.01 10.88 23.77
C LYS A 66 10.87 11.86 24.00
N ASN A 67 9.71 11.68 23.34
CA ASN A 67 8.53 12.54 23.54
C ASN A 67 7.95 12.39 24.95
N ASN A 68 7.94 11.19 25.49
CA ASN A 68 7.56 10.90 26.88
C ASN A 68 8.31 9.68 27.40
N PRO A 69 9.35 9.86 28.25
CA PRO A 69 10.13 8.76 28.85
C PRO A 69 9.28 7.79 29.67
N ASP A 70 8.18 8.26 30.26
CA ASP A 70 7.28 7.47 31.10
C ASP A 70 6.19 6.74 30.31
N SER A 71 6.15 6.89 28.96
CA SER A 71 5.15 6.25 28.12
C SER A 71 5.41 4.77 27.93
N ILE A 72 4.34 4.03 27.66
CA ILE A 72 4.42 2.66 27.13
C ILE A 72 4.61 2.77 25.62
N VAL A 73 5.69 2.20 25.09
CA VAL A 73 5.98 2.15 23.64
C VAL A 73 5.74 0.76 23.11
N VAL A 74 4.78 0.65 22.22
CA VAL A 74 4.39 -0.60 21.56
C VAL A 74 5.00 -0.64 20.16
N ALA A 75 5.82 -1.64 19.89
CA ALA A 75 6.32 -1.96 18.57
C ALA A 75 5.47 -3.05 17.94
N ALA A 76 4.86 -2.79 16.79
CA ALA A 76 4.06 -3.78 16.04
C ALA A 76 4.54 -3.89 14.58
N GLY A 77 4.18 -4.96 13.88
CA GLY A 77 4.32 -5.05 12.44
C GLY A 77 5.57 -5.77 11.93
N CYS A 78 5.93 -5.51 10.64
CA CYS A 78 6.88 -6.35 9.90
C CYS A 78 8.33 -6.31 10.42
N TYR A 79 8.81 -5.17 10.93
CA TYR A 79 10.16 -5.09 11.50
C TYR A 79 10.26 -5.93 12.78
N VAL A 80 9.24 -5.88 13.61
CA VAL A 80 9.13 -6.71 14.80
C VAL A 80 9.23 -8.20 14.42
N GLN A 81 8.41 -8.64 13.48
CA GLN A 81 8.34 -10.03 13.03
C GLN A 81 9.66 -10.56 12.45
N THR A 82 10.46 -9.71 11.80
CA THR A 82 11.71 -10.13 11.14
C THR A 82 12.96 -9.91 11.98
N SER A 83 12.87 -9.10 13.03
CA SER A 83 14.00 -8.67 13.86
C SER A 83 13.65 -8.69 15.36
N GLU A 84 12.81 -9.62 15.77
CA GLU A 84 12.29 -9.78 17.13
C GLU A 84 13.36 -9.60 18.21
N LYS A 85 14.47 -10.34 18.13
CA LYS A 85 15.56 -10.27 19.12
C LYS A 85 16.20 -8.89 19.21
N GLU A 86 16.26 -8.14 18.09
CA GLU A 86 16.78 -6.78 18.07
C GLU A 86 15.81 -5.81 18.75
N VAL A 87 14.50 -6.01 18.54
CA VAL A 87 13.44 -5.18 19.12
C VAL A 87 13.27 -5.44 20.61
N LEU A 88 13.30 -6.70 21.05
CA LEU A 88 13.24 -7.08 22.48
C LEU A 88 14.41 -6.54 23.29
N ASN A 89 15.57 -6.34 22.68
CA ASN A 89 16.74 -5.74 23.34
C ASN A 89 16.77 -4.20 23.26
N ASP A 90 15.79 -3.57 22.60
CA ASP A 90 15.70 -2.11 22.50
C ASP A 90 15.01 -1.52 23.74
N LEU A 91 15.77 -0.87 24.60
CA LEU A 91 15.27 -0.24 25.83
C LEU A 91 14.18 0.84 25.62
N SER A 92 13.92 1.21 24.38
CA SER A 92 12.84 2.15 24.03
C SER A 92 11.51 1.44 23.79
N VAL A 93 11.46 0.10 23.83
CA VAL A 93 10.27 -0.71 23.56
C VAL A 93 9.82 -1.40 24.84
N ASP A 94 8.55 -1.28 25.15
CA ASP A 94 7.95 -1.89 26.33
C ASP A 94 7.07 -3.10 25.99
N ILE A 95 6.38 -3.07 24.83
CA ILE A 95 5.52 -4.15 24.35
C ILE A 95 5.84 -4.43 22.87
N VAL A 96 5.88 -5.72 22.53
CA VAL A 96 6.20 -6.21 21.19
C VAL A 96 5.02 -7.03 20.66
N ILE A 97 4.53 -6.72 19.44
CA ILE A 97 3.35 -7.38 18.84
C ILE A 97 3.67 -7.84 17.40
N GLY A 98 3.53 -9.12 17.13
CA GLY A 98 3.66 -9.72 15.80
C GLY A 98 2.55 -9.31 14.82
N ASN A 99 2.66 -9.81 13.57
CA ASN A 99 1.74 -9.42 12.50
C ASN A 99 0.34 -10.06 12.59
N ASP A 100 0.13 -11.01 13.46
CA ASP A 100 -1.14 -11.73 13.66
C ASP A 100 -1.74 -11.57 15.07
N ARG A 101 -1.20 -10.64 15.87
CA ARG A 101 -1.60 -10.42 17.27
C ARG A 101 -1.99 -8.98 17.59
N LYS A 102 -2.27 -8.14 16.58
CA LYS A 102 -2.60 -6.71 16.79
C LYS A 102 -3.95 -6.52 17.51
N HIS A 103 -4.86 -7.47 17.36
CA HIS A 103 -6.14 -7.49 18.11
C HIS A 103 -5.94 -7.60 19.63
N ASP A 104 -4.79 -8.10 20.09
CA ASP A 104 -4.43 -8.19 21.51
C ASP A 104 -3.96 -6.86 22.13
N LEU A 105 -3.80 -5.79 21.36
CA LEU A 105 -3.19 -4.54 21.79
C LEU A 105 -3.74 -4.01 23.12
N VAL A 106 -5.06 -3.91 23.25
CA VAL A 106 -5.71 -3.37 24.46
C VAL A 106 -5.46 -4.26 25.65
N ARG A 107 -5.65 -5.58 25.50
CA ARG A 107 -5.39 -6.57 26.57
C ARG A 107 -3.94 -6.48 27.06
N LEU A 108 -2.96 -6.38 26.16
CA LEU A 108 -1.54 -6.28 26.51
C LEU A 108 -1.21 -4.98 27.27
N LEU A 109 -1.88 -3.87 26.91
CA LEU A 109 -1.74 -2.59 27.63
C LEU A 109 -2.35 -2.63 29.04
N GLU A 110 -3.42 -3.38 29.24
CA GLU A 110 -4.05 -3.60 30.55
C GLU A 110 -3.22 -4.50 31.45
N GLU A 111 -2.65 -5.56 30.88
CA GLU A 111 -1.81 -6.55 31.59
C GLU A 111 -0.36 -6.09 31.76
N TYR A 112 0.04 -4.94 31.15
CA TYR A 112 1.42 -4.47 31.17
C TYR A 112 1.92 -4.25 32.59
N SER A 113 3.01 -4.92 32.93
CA SER A 113 3.77 -4.74 34.16
C SER A 113 5.20 -4.28 33.84
N LEU A 114 5.72 -3.34 34.58
CA LEU A 114 7.09 -2.84 34.39
C LEU A 114 8.18 -3.92 34.55
N ASP A 115 7.85 -5.05 35.16
CA ASP A 115 8.76 -6.17 35.39
C ASP A 115 8.68 -7.25 34.29
N SER A 116 7.79 -7.11 33.29
CA SER A 116 7.61 -8.10 32.21
C SER A 116 7.55 -7.44 30.85
N VAL A 117 8.45 -7.82 29.95
CA VAL A 117 8.30 -7.55 28.51
C VAL A 117 7.36 -8.64 27.99
N ASN A 118 6.17 -8.25 27.52
CA ASN A 118 5.23 -9.17 26.92
C ASN A 118 5.64 -9.43 25.47
N ASP A 119 6.23 -10.61 25.23
CA ASP A 119 6.55 -11.14 23.91
C ASP A 119 5.31 -11.81 23.33
N THR A 120 4.81 -11.26 22.22
CA THR A 120 3.64 -11.77 21.50
C THR A 120 3.94 -11.91 20.00
N VAL A 121 5.15 -12.35 19.69
CA VAL A 121 5.58 -12.63 18.32
C VAL A 121 5.54 -14.13 18.09
N ASP A 122 4.48 -14.60 17.44
CA ASP A 122 4.38 -16.00 17.03
C ASP A 122 5.24 -16.25 15.78
N ASP A 123 5.74 -17.47 15.61
CA ASP A 123 6.36 -17.84 14.33
C ASP A 123 5.29 -17.98 13.25
N ILE A 124 5.08 -16.91 12.51
CA ILE A 124 4.04 -16.81 11.47
C ILE A 124 4.22 -17.82 10.32
N ASN A 125 5.31 -18.57 10.31
CA ASN A 125 5.59 -19.64 9.33
C ASN A 125 5.41 -21.04 9.90
N ASP A 126 5.11 -21.17 11.20
CA ASP A 126 4.85 -22.45 11.85
C ASP A 126 3.33 -22.73 11.87
N GLY A 127 2.94 -23.80 11.17
CA GLY A 127 1.54 -24.22 11.10
C GLY A 127 0.64 -23.42 10.16
N LYS A 128 -0.66 -23.50 10.41
CA LYS A 128 -1.70 -22.69 9.76
C LYS A 128 -2.07 -21.54 10.68
N HIS A 129 -2.00 -20.33 10.15
CA HIS A 129 -2.53 -19.12 10.78
C HIS A 129 -3.79 -18.67 10.05
N ASP A 130 -4.81 -18.30 10.78
CA ASP A 130 -6.00 -17.69 10.22
C ASP A 130 -5.75 -16.21 9.87
N PHE A 131 -6.63 -15.63 9.07
CA PHE A 131 -6.60 -14.19 8.81
C PHE A 131 -6.93 -13.44 10.10
N GLU A 132 -6.08 -12.49 10.50
CA GLU A 132 -6.33 -11.63 11.66
C GLU A 132 -7.49 -10.67 11.35
N GLU A 133 -8.65 -10.88 11.96
CA GLU A 133 -9.81 -10.02 11.81
C GLU A 133 -9.63 -8.73 12.62
N LEU A 134 -9.50 -7.65 11.91
CA LEU A 134 -9.52 -6.29 12.42
C LEU A 134 -10.62 -5.53 11.66
N PHE A 135 -11.18 -4.50 12.28
CA PHE A 135 -12.26 -3.71 11.69
C PHE A 135 -11.97 -2.23 11.82
N ILE A 136 -12.43 -1.46 10.84
CA ILE A 136 -12.48 -0.01 10.87
C ILE A 136 -13.92 0.44 10.66
N ASP A 137 -14.39 1.37 11.48
CA ASP A 137 -15.70 2.00 11.30
C ASP A 137 -15.57 3.41 10.73
N GLN A 138 -14.46 4.08 11.05
CA GLN A 138 -14.16 5.44 10.58
C GLN A 138 -12.68 5.57 10.31
N THR A 139 -12.30 6.37 9.33
CA THR A 139 -10.94 6.85 9.15
C THR A 139 -10.93 8.36 9.36
N LYS A 140 -10.00 8.88 10.16
CA LYS A 140 -9.85 10.33 10.40
C LYS A 140 -8.80 10.97 9.49
N GLU A 141 -7.95 10.14 8.90
CA GLU A 141 -6.80 10.59 8.11
C GLU A 141 -7.04 10.51 6.59
N HIS A 142 -8.09 9.79 6.17
CA HIS A 142 -8.32 9.52 4.74
C HIS A 142 -9.79 9.65 4.36
N THR A 143 -10.04 10.27 3.21
CA THR A 143 -11.38 10.31 2.55
C THR A 143 -11.73 8.96 1.92
N ARG A 144 -10.71 8.14 1.61
CA ARG A 144 -10.84 6.79 1.07
C ARG A 144 -10.54 5.78 2.14
N ALA A 145 -11.39 4.76 2.31
CA ALA A 145 -11.15 3.70 3.28
C ALA A 145 -10.29 2.58 2.64
N PHE A 146 -9.16 2.25 3.26
CA PHE A 146 -8.43 1.03 2.93
C PHE A 146 -9.13 -0.17 3.58
N ILE A 147 -9.24 -1.28 2.86
CA ILE A 147 -9.81 -2.53 3.37
C ILE A 147 -8.82 -3.65 3.11
N LYS A 148 -8.27 -4.21 4.18
CA LYS A 148 -7.38 -5.36 4.11
C LYS A 148 -8.22 -6.61 3.88
N VAL A 149 -8.12 -7.19 2.69
CA VAL A 149 -8.86 -8.40 2.30
C VAL A 149 -7.97 -9.64 2.23
N GLN A 150 -6.64 -9.45 2.20
CA GLN A 150 -5.68 -10.53 2.05
C GLN A 150 -4.38 -10.22 2.80
N ASP A 151 -3.73 -11.22 3.38
CA ASP A 151 -2.41 -11.11 4.02
C ASP A 151 -1.50 -12.28 3.62
N GLY A 152 -0.18 -12.13 3.86
CA GLY A 152 0.82 -13.12 3.52
C GLY A 152 1.05 -13.29 2.01
N CYS A 153 2.09 -14.06 1.63
CA CYS A 153 2.45 -14.25 0.23
C CYS A 153 3.24 -15.55 0.00
N ASN A 154 2.87 -16.32 -1.03
CA ASN A 154 3.52 -17.57 -1.40
C ASN A 154 4.47 -17.44 -2.59
N GLN A 155 4.77 -16.23 -3.09
CA GLN A 155 5.59 -16.03 -4.30
C GLN A 155 7.08 -16.26 -4.07
N PHE A 156 7.60 -15.99 -2.88
CA PHE A 156 9.02 -16.15 -2.53
C PHE A 156 9.97 -15.51 -3.56
N CYS A 157 9.64 -14.27 -3.99
CA CYS A 157 10.57 -13.49 -4.81
C CYS A 157 11.92 -13.39 -4.11
N SER A 158 13.02 -13.54 -4.85
CA SER A 158 14.35 -13.72 -4.25
C SER A 158 14.84 -12.57 -3.38
N TYR A 159 14.29 -11.37 -3.57
CA TYR A 159 14.60 -10.15 -2.81
C TYR A 159 13.65 -9.88 -1.64
N CYS A 160 12.52 -10.61 -1.56
CA CYS A 160 11.39 -10.20 -0.73
C CYS A 160 11.42 -10.86 0.65
N ILE A 161 11.30 -10.05 1.68
CA ILE A 161 11.22 -10.50 3.08
C ILE A 161 9.78 -10.84 3.52
N ILE A 162 8.78 -10.45 2.74
CA ILE A 162 7.38 -10.53 3.12
C ILE A 162 6.90 -11.93 3.49
N PRO A 163 7.25 -13.02 2.78
CA PRO A 163 6.84 -14.37 3.19
C PRO A 163 7.32 -14.77 4.59
N TYR A 164 8.39 -14.14 5.07
CA TYR A 164 8.96 -14.36 6.40
C TYR A 164 8.36 -13.40 7.45
N ALA A 165 7.92 -12.22 7.02
CA ALA A 165 7.33 -11.23 7.90
C ALA A 165 5.81 -11.41 8.09
N ARG A 166 5.11 -11.93 7.07
CA ARG A 166 3.65 -12.04 7.06
C ARG A 166 3.11 -13.44 6.79
N GLY A 167 4.00 -14.43 6.66
CA GLY A 167 3.63 -15.83 6.47
C GLY A 167 2.99 -16.13 5.12
N ARG A 168 2.20 -17.20 5.10
CA ARG A 168 1.50 -17.70 3.92
C ARG A 168 0.26 -16.89 3.60
N VAL A 169 -0.28 -17.09 2.38
CA VAL A 169 -1.53 -16.48 1.95
C VAL A 169 -2.66 -16.81 2.93
N ARG A 170 -3.35 -15.77 3.35
CA ARG A 170 -4.56 -15.81 4.17
C ARG A 170 -5.54 -14.80 3.62
N SER A 171 -6.72 -15.27 3.27
CA SER A 171 -7.79 -14.44 2.75
C SER A 171 -8.82 -14.16 3.82
N ARG A 172 -9.30 -12.94 3.87
CA ARG A 172 -10.38 -12.52 4.76
C ARG A 172 -11.68 -13.12 4.28
N ARG A 173 -12.53 -13.59 5.21
CA ARG A 173 -13.85 -14.11 4.90
C ARG A 173 -14.65 -13.11 4.07
N PHE A 174 -15.27 -13.61 3.02
CA PHE A 174 -16.02 -12.81 2.04
C PHE A 174 -17.10 -11.96 2.72
N GLU A 175 -17.88 -12.56 3.61
CA GLU A 175 -18.97 -11.93 4.33
C GLU A 175 -18.47 -10.79 5.24
N ASN A 176 -17.30 -10.97 5.86
CA ASN A 176 -16.70 -9.97 6.75
C ASN A 176 -16.24 -8.74 5.96
N VAL A 177 -15.71 -8.94 4.75
CA VAL A 177 -15.34 -7.83 3.85
C VAL A 177 -16.58 -7.04 3.46
N ILE A 178 -17.65 -7.71 3.03
CA ILE A 178 -18.89 -7.04 2.61
C ILE A 178 -19.52 -6.28 3.79
N ALA A 179 -19.60 -6.90 4.98
CA ALA A 179 -20.12 -6.24 6.17
C ALA A 179 -19.34 -4.96 6.55
N GLU A 180 -17.99 -4.96 6.38
CA GLU A 180 -17.19 -3.76 6.63
C GLU A 180 -17.44 -2.70 5.56
N VAL A 181 -17.52 -3.06 4.28
CA VAL A 181 -17.84 -2.13 3.19
C VAL A 181 -19.21 -1.48 3.41
N GLU A 182 -20.21 -2.25 3.84
CA GLU A 182 -21.55 -1.73 4.16
C GLU A 182 -21.53 -0.73 5.32
N ARG A 183 -20.75 -1.00 6.39
CA ARG A 183 -20.58 -0.05 7.50
C ARG A 183 -19.88 1.24 7.05
N LEU A 184 -18.82 1.13 6.26
CA LEU A 184 -18.12 2.30 5.71
C LEU A 184 -19.03 3.14 4.81
N ALA A 185 -19.85 2.49 3.98
CA ALA A 185 -20.86 3.16 3.17
C ALA A 185 -21.90 3.90 4.03
N ALA A 186 -22.40 3.26 5.10
CA ALA A 186 -23.33 3.88 6.06
C ALA A 186 -22.70 5.09 6.78
N ASN A 187 -21.40 5.09 7.00
CA ASN A 187 -20.62 6.19 7.58
C ASN A 187 -20.21 7.27 6.53
N GLY A 188 -20.68 7.14 5.28
CA GLY A 188 -20.54 8.17 4.26
C GLY A 188 -19.28 8.09 3.40
N PHE A 189 -18.49 7.02 3.52
CA PHE A 189 -17.35 6.81 2.63
C PHE A 189 -17.84 6.53 1.20
N LYS A 190 -17.22 7.18 0.23
CA LYS A 190 -17.56 7.03 -1.18
C LYS A 190 -16.60 6.15 -1.97
N GLU A 191 -15.35 6.08 -1.55
CA GLU A 191 -14.32 5.25 -2.19
C GLU A 191 -13.73 4.26 -1.19
N VAL A 192 -13.66 2.98 -1.61
CA VAL A 192 -12.93 1.93 -0.91
C VAL A 192 -11.75 1.44 -1.74
N VAL A 193 -10.65 1.12 -1.07
CA VAL A 193 -9.44 0.57 -1.69
C VAL A 193 -9.25 -0.85 -1.17
N LEU A 194 -9.57 -1.85 -1.98
CA LEU A 194 -9.30 -3.24 -1.63
C LEU A 194 -7.79 -3.48 -1.65
N THR A 195 -7.22 -3.85 -0.51
CA THR A 195 -5.77 -3.98 -0.35
C THR A 195 -5.38 -5.33 0.23
N GLY A 196 -4.18 -5.77 -0.10
CA GLY A 196 -3.56 -6.99 0.39
C GLY A 196 -2.07 -6.97 0.14
N ILE A 197 -1.38 -7.91 0.73
CA ILE A 197 0.05 -8.15 0.48
C ILE A 197 0.28 -8.72 -0.92
N HIS A 198 -0.63 -9.59 -1.36
CA HIS A 198 -0.68 -10.13 -2.71
C HIS A 198 -2.14 -10.31 -3.11
N LEU A 199 -2.80 -9.19 -3.39
CA LEU A 199 -4.25 -9.10 -3.63
C LEU A 199 -4.76 -10.14 -4.65
N SER A 200 -3.96 -10.42 -5.68
CA SER A 200 -4.26 -11.42 -6.71
C SER A 200 -4.37 -12.87 -6.18
N SER A 201 -3.95 -13.13 -4.94
CA SER A 201 -4.10 -14.43 -4.27
C SER A 201 -5.31 -14.50 -3.35
N TYR A 202 -6.19 -13.50 -3.35
CA TYR A 202 -7.43 -13.58 -2.57
C TYR A 202 -8.25 -14.80 -2.98
N GLY A 203 -8.65 -15.58 -2.00
CA GLY A 203 -9.49 -16.76 -2.17
C GLY A 203 -8.76 -18.07 -2.51
N VAL A 204 -7.43 -18.05 -2.76
CA VAL A 204 -6.69 -19.28 -3.11
C VAL A 204 -6.60 -20.28 -1.94
N ASP A 205 -6.85 -19.86 -0.73
CA ASP A 205 -6.87 -20.65 0.50
C ASP A 205 -8.28 -21.04 0.95
N PHE A 206 -9.33 -20.65 0.20
CA PHE A 206 -10.70 -21.07 0.44
C PHE A 206 -10.97 -22.45 -0.17
N GLU A 207 -11.90 -23.20 0.42
CA GLU A 207 -12.40 -24.44 -0.15
C GLU A 207 -13.39 -24.18 -1.30
N GLU A 208 -14.12 -23.08 -1.22
CA GLU A 208 -15.05 -22.62 -2.24
C GLU A 208 -14.30 -21.87 -3.34
N ALA A 209 -14.83 -21.94 -4.57
CA ALA A 209 -14.29 -21.23 -5.73
C ALA A 209 -14.71 -19.75 -5.73
N VAL A 210 -14.28 -19.00 -4.71
CA VAL A 210 -14.50 -17.55 -4.59
C VAL A 210 -13.16 -16.85 -4.67
N GLY A 211 -12.98 -16.01 -5.70
CA GLY A 211 -11.75 -15.27 -5.91
C GLY A 211 -11.92 -13.76 -5.83
N LEU A 212 -10.88 -13.04 -6.26
CA LEU A 212 -10.87 -11.58 -6.21
C LEU A 212 -11.98 -10.96 -7.09
N LEU A 213 -12.29 -11.52 -8.24
CA LEU A 213 -13.32 -10.97 -9.13
C LEU A 213 -14.71 -11.01 -8.49
N GLU A 214 -15.07 -12.15 -7.90
CA GLU A 214 -16.35 -12.33 -7.19
C GLU A 214 -16.45 -11.34 -6.01
N LEU A 215 -15.35 -11.14 -5.27
CA LEU A 215 -15.32 -10.13 -4.20
C LEU A 215 -15.57 -8.72 -4.75
N ILE A 216 -14.89 -8.33 -5.82
CA ILE A 216 -15.06 -7.00 -6.43
C ILE A 216 -16.50 -6.80 -6.91
N GLN A 217 -17.10 -7.83 -7.53
CA GLN A 217 -18.50 -7.79 -7.99
C GLN A 217 -19.47 -7.58 -6.84
N ALA A 218 -19.26 -8.27 -5.71
CA ALA A 218 -20.09 -8.09 -4.52
C ALA A 218 -19.92 -6.70 -3.90
N VAL A 219 -18.69 -6.20 -3.79
CA VAL A 219 -18.43 -4.83 -3.31
C VAL A 219 -19.09 -3.79 -4.24
N ASN A 220 -19.10 -4.04 -5.56
CA ASN A 220 -19.76 -3.16 -6.53
C ASN A 220 -21.28 -3.09 -6.31
N ALA A 221 -21.89 -4.12 -5.74
CA ALA A 221 -23.31 -4.14 -5.43
C ALA A 221 -23.68 -3.38 -4.15
N VAL A 222 -22.72 -3.07 -3.27
CA VAL A 222 -22.98 -2.33 -2.03
C VAL A 222 -23.41 -0.90 -2.34
N LYS A 223 -24.56 -0.48 -1.80
CA LYS A 223 -25.07 0.87 -1.96
C LYS A 223 -24.29 1.87 -1.10
N GLY A 224 -24.09 3.08 -1.60
CA GLY A 224 -23.41 4.15 -0.88
C GLY A 224 -21.91 4.26 -1.24
N ILE A 225 -21.25 3.15 -1.60
CA ILE A 225 -19.93 3.21 -2.24
C ILE A 225 -20.11 3.60 -3.71
N GLU A 226 -19.33 4.57 -4.17
CA GLU A 226 -19.35 5.10 -5.53
C GLU A 226 -18.08 4.74 -6.33
N ARG A 227 -16.98 4.41 -5.63
CA ARG A 227 -15.69 4.07 -6.24
C ARG A 227 -15.03 2.88 -5.54
N ILE A 228 -14.49 1.98 -6.35
CA ILE A 228 -13.68 0.84 -5.92
C ILE A 228 -12.32 0.92 -6.57
N ARG A 229 -11.28 1.02 -5.77
CA ARG A 229 -9.90 1.00 -6.24
C ARG A 229 -9.21 -0.27 -5.79
N LEU A 230 -8.35 -0.80 -6.64
CA LEU A 230 -7.60 -2.01 -6.35
C LEU A 230 -6.17 -1.66 -5.88
N GLY A 231 -5.69 -2.38 -4.89
CA GLY A 231 -4.27 -2.40 -4.53
C GLY A 231 -3.42 -3.04 -5.62
N SER A 232 -2.17 -3.35 -5.29
CA SER A 232 -1.23 -3.94 -6.25
C SER A 232 -1.68 -5.31 -6.73
N LEU A 233 -1.69 -5.48 -8.05
CA LEU A 233 -2.02 -6.72 -8.74
C LEU A 233 -0.78 -7.40 -9.31
N GLU A 234 -0.76 -8.72 -9.32
CA GLU A 234 0.18 -9.47 -10.11
C GLU A 234 -0.32 -9.57 -11.57
N PRO A 235 0.57 -9.42 -12.59
CA PRO A 235 0.14 -9.36 -14.00
C PRO A 235 -0.69 -10.55 -14.47
N LYS A 236 -0.45 -11.76 -13.96
CA LYS A 236 -1.14 -12.98 -14.35
C LYS A 236 -2.64 -13.01 -14.07
N ILE A 237 -3.14 -12.20 -13.13
CA ILE A 237 -4.58 -12.12 -12.87
C ILE A 237 -5.32 -11.43 -14.01
N VAL A 238 -4.62 -10.59 -14.79
CA VAL A 238 -5.22 -9.82 -15.89
C VAL A 238 -5.40 -10.72 -17.11
N THR A 239 -6.39 -11.60 -17.02
CA THR A 239 -6.87 -12.43 -18.15
C THR A 239 -7.92 -11.67 -18.95
N GLU A 240 -8.24 -12.16 -20.15
CA GLU A 240 -9.34 -11.63 -20.98
C GLU A 240 -10.66 -11.60 -20.19
N HIS A 241 -10.97 -12.69 -19.47
CA HIS A 241 -12.16 -12.79 -18.65
C HIS A 241 -12.15 -11.75 -17.52
N PHE A 242 -11.06 -11.67 -16.75
CA PHE A 242 -10.95 -10.72 -15.65
C PHE A 242 -11.12 -9.27 -16.11
N ALA A 243 -10.40 -8.84 -17.16
CA ALA A 243 -10.47 -7.48 -17.68
C ALA A 243 -11.87 -7.16 -18.24
N SER A 244 -12.47 -8.10 -18.97
CA SER A 244 -13.82 -7.95 -19.54
C SER A 244 -14.90 -7.85 -18.46
N GLU A 245 -14.88 -8.71 -17.43
CA GLU A 245 -15.87 -8.64 -16.34
C GLU A 245 -15.69 -7.40 -15.49
N LEU A 246 -14.42 -7.05 -15.17
CA LEU A 246 -14.11 -5.87 -14.39
C LEU A 246 -14.60 -4.58 -15.07
N SER A 247 -14.50 -4.49 -16.41
CA SER A 247 -14.94 -3.32 -17.17
C SER A 247 -16.45 -3.08 -17.19
N LYS A 248 -17.26 -4.09 -16.81
CA LYS A 248 -18.72 -3.97 -16.69
C LYS A 248 -19.17 -3.35 -15.37
N LEU A 249 -18.24 -3.21 -14.40
CA LEU A 249 -18.53 -2.69 -13.09
C LEU A 249 -18.37 -1.15 -13.08
N ASP A 250 -19.44 -0.45 -12.81
CA ASP A 250 -19.54 1.01 -12.92
C ASP A 250 -18.72 1.79 -11.88
N LYS A 251 -18.44 1.15 -10.73
CA LYS A 251 -17.69 1.78 -9.62
C LYS A 251 -16.19 1.56 -9.70
N ILE A 252 -15.70 0.68 -10.58
CA ILE A 252 -14.27 0.43 -10.72
C ILE A 252 -13.54 1.68 -11.18
N CYS A 253 -12.48 2.01 -10.46
CA CYS A 253 -11.52 3.03 -10.87
C CYS A 253 -10.54 2.42 -11.88
N PRO A 254 -10.43 2.95 -13.13
CA PRO A 254 -9.50 2.43 -14.13
C PRO A 254 -8.06 2.87 -13.83
N HIS A 255 -7.60 2.54 -12.63
CA HIS A 255 -6.25 2.72 -12.13
C HIS A 255 -5.71 1.38 -11.64
N PHE A 256 -4.70 0.85 -12.31
CA PHE A 256 -4.18 -0.49 -12.07
C PHE A 256 -2.69 -0.45 -11.78
N HIS A 257 -2.33 -0.78 -10.55
CA HIS A 257 -0.94 -0.97 -10.18
C HIS A 257 -0.54 -2.43 -10.46
N LEU A 258 0.25 -2.65 -11.51
CA LEU A 258 0.78 -3.97 -11.89
C LEU A 258 2.26 -4.05 -11.53
N SER A 259 2.64 -4.96 -10.63
CA SER A 259 4.02 -5.09 -10.16
C SER A 259 4.93 -5.73 -11.21
N LEU A 260 5.71 -4.94 -11.98
CA LEU A 260 6.65 -5.41 -13.01
C LEU A 260 7.98 -5.86 -12.44
N GLN A 261 8.62 -5.02 -11.66
CA GLN A 261 9.94 -5.16 -11.04
C GLN A 261 11.14 -5.00 -12.01
N SER A 262 11.10 -5.55 -13.23
CA SER A 262 12.11 -5.39 -14.28
C SER A 262 11.50 -5.64 -15.67
N GLY A 263 11.95 -4.91 -16.67
CA GLY A 263 11.59 -5.12 -18.08
C GLY A 263 12.53 -6.10 -18.82
N CYS A 264 13.33 -6.88 -18.10
CA CYS A 264 14.23 -7.88 -18.66
C CYS A 264 13.92 -9.27 -18.09
N ASP A 265 13.62 -10.26 -18.94
CA ASP A 265 13.25 -11.62 -18.54
C ASP A 265 14.37 -12.33 -17.77
N ALA A 266 15.65 -12.07 -18.08
CA ALA A 266 16.77 -12.65 -17.35
C ALA A 266 16.80 -12.16 -15.90
N THR A 267 16.55 -10.87 -15.68
CA THR A 267 16.45 -10.28 -14.35
C THR A 267 15.20 -10.78 -13.61
N LEU A 268 14.03 -10.82 -14.26
CA LEU A 268 12.79 -11.38 -13.69
C LEU A 268 12.99 -12.83 -13.21
N LYS A 269 13.68 -13.66 -14.00
CA LYS A 269 14.02 -15.03 -13.62
C LYS A 269 14.91 -15.10 -12.38
N ARG A 270 15.95 -14.25 -12.28
CA ARG A 270 16.78 -14.14 -11.06
C ARG A 270 15.99 -13.64 -9.85
N MET A 271 15.02 -12.74 -10.07
CA MET A 271 14.08 -12.27 -9.06
C MET A 271 13.07 -13.33 -8.61
N ASN A 272 13.02 -14.50 -9.28
CA ASN A 272 12.02 -15.56 -9.08
C ASN A 272 10.59 -15.09 -9.39
N ARG A 273 10.44 -14.16 -10.36
CA ARG A 273 9.10 -13.76 -10.83
C ARG A 273 8.49 -14.88 -11.68
N LYS A 274 7.16 -15.00 -11.66
CA LYS A 274 6.41 -16.10 -12.28
C LYS A 274 5.78 -15.71 -13.62
N TYR A 275 6.20 -14.59 -14.20
CA TYR A 275 5.77 -14.08 -15.49
C TYR A 275 6.96 -13.57 -16.28
N THR A 276 6.75 -13.44 -17.58
CA THR A 276 7.66 -12.83 -18.54
C THR A 276 7.22 -11.40 -18.88
N THR A 277 8.10 -10.63 -19.52
CA THR A 277 7.78 -9.30 -20.06
C THR A 277 6.61 -9.37 -21.05
N LYS A 278 6.55 -10.39 -21.90
CA LYS A 278 5.46 -10.60 -22.86
C LYS A 278 4.10 -10.87 -22.18
N GLU A 279 4.07 -11.66 -21.10
CA GLU A 279 2.83 -11.90 -20.34
C GLU A 279 2.38 -10.61 -19.61
N TYR A 280 3.33 -9.81 -19.13
CA TYR A 280 3.04 -8.51 -18.54
C TYR A 280 2.44 -7.54 -19.56
N GLU A 281 3.08 -7.39 -20.73
CA GLU A 281 2.60 -6.57 -21.84
C GLU A 281 1.18 -6.95 -22.24
N ARG A 282 0.91 -8.26 -22.37
CA ARG A 282 -0.43 -8.76 -22.66
C ARG A 282 -1.46 -8.30 -21.65
N GLY A 283 -1.12 -8.28 -20.35
CA GLY A 283 -1.99 -7.74 -19.31
C GLY A 283 -2.29 -6.24 -19.51
N CYS A 284 -1.28 -5.45 -19.85
CA CYS A 284 -1.46 -4.02 -20.16
C CYS A 284 -2.33 -3.80 -21.39
N GLU A 285 -2.14 -4.59 -22.46
CA GLU A 285 -2.97 -4.53 -23.67
C GLU A 285 -4.44 -4.84 -23.36
N LEU A 286 -4.70 -5.86 -22.53
CA LEU A 286 -6.05 -6.23 -22.13
C LEU A 286 -6.74 -5.10 -21.35
N LEU A 287 -6.04 -4.47 -20.39
CA LEU A 287 -6.59 -3.32 -19.69
C LEU A 287 -6.90 -2.17 -20.64
N ARG A 288 -6.01 -1.85 -21.57
CA ARG A 288 -6.22 -0.80 -22.58
C ARG A 288 -7.31 -1.13 -23.60
N LYS A 289 -7.60 -2.43 -23.83
CA LYS A 289 -8.70 -2.88 -24.67
C LYS A 289 -10.08 -2.64 -24.03
N TYR A 290 -10.18 -2.86 -22.71
CA TYR A 290 -11.46 -2.84 -22.02
C TYR A 290 -11.74 -1.51 -21.28
N PHE A 291 -10.72 -0.72 -20.99
CA PHE A 291 -10.86 0.58 -20.30
C PHE A 291 -10.36 1.71 -21.18
N VAL A 292 -11.06 2.83 -21.13
CA VAL A 292 -10.64 4.05 -21.85
C VAL A 292 -9.50 4.71 -21.08
N HIS A 293 -8.32 4.75 -21.68
CA HIS A 293 -7.11 5.40 -21.12
C HIS A 293 -6.83 5.05 -19.65
N PRO A 294 -6.71 3.75 -19.30
CA PRO A 294 -6.51 3.35 -17.91
C PRO A 294 -5.13 3.79 -17.41
N ALA A 295 -5.09 4.26 -16.18
CA ALA A 295 -3.83 4.55 -15.50
C ALA A 295 -3.13 3.25 -15.08
N ILE A 296 -2.08 2.88 -15.79
CA ILE A 296 -1.24 1.71 -15.44
C ILE A 296 -0.01 2.23 -14.72
N THR A 297 0.19 1.78 -13.48
CA THR A 297 1.35 2.14 -12.66
C THR A 297 2.13 0.91 -12.26
N THR A 298 3.41 1.07 -11.91
CA THR A 298 4.26 -0.08 -11.59
C THR A 298 5.39 0.25 -10.62
N ASP A 299 5.96 -0.81 -10.03
CA ASP A 299 7.22 -0.78 -9.30
C ASP A 299 8.35 -1.32 -10.18
N VAL A 300 9.54 -0.70 -10.12
CA VAL A 300 10.76 -1.15 -10.80
C VAL A 300 11.93 -1.14 -9.83
N ILE A 301 12.70 -2.22 -9.81
CA ILE A 301 13.91 -2.35 -9.00
C ILE A 301 15.12 -2.27 -9.93
N VAL A 302 16.00 -1.31 -9.70
CA VAL A 302 17.27 -1.16 -10.42
C VAL A 302 18.44 -1.68 -9.59
N GLY A 303 19.45 -2.21 -10.27
CA GLY A 303 20.68 -2.72 -9.63
C GLY A 303 20.44 -4.01 -8.85
N PHE A 304 19.57 -4.86 -9.35
CA PHE A 304 19.41 -6.22 -8.84
C PHE A 304 20.72 -7.02 -9.06
N PRO A 305 21.11 -7.97 -8.16
CA PRO A 305 22.34 -8.75 -8.35
C PRO A 305 22.45 -9.37 -9.74
N GLY A 306 23.58 -9.14 -10.40
CA GLY A 306 23.88 -9.59 -11.77
C GLY A 306 23.18 -8.81 -12.89
N GLU A 307 22.52 -7.67 -12.61
CA GLU A 307 21.92 -6.81 -13.65
C GLU A 307 23.02 -6.13 -14.45
N THR A 308 23.20 -6.51 -15.72
CA THR A 308 24.16 -5.88 -16.63
C THR A 308 23.64 -4.55 -17.16
N GLU A 309 24.50 -3.78 -17.86
CA GLU A 309 24.05 -2.54 -18.52
C GLU A 309 23.06 -2.86 -19.65
N GLU A 310 23.29 -3.95 -20.40
CA GLU A 310 22.39 -4.39 -21.47
C GLU A 310 21.00 -4.75 -20.93
N GLU A 311 20.94 -5.43 -19.77
CA GLU A 311 19.67 -5.77 -19.11
C GLU A 311 18.95 -4.52 -18.59
N PHE A 312 19.70 -3.54 -18.09
CA PHE A 312 19.14 -2.25 -17.68
C PHE A 312 18.59 -1.47 -18.87
N GLU A 313 19.32 -1.38 -20.00
CA GLU A 313 18.84 -0.69 -21.22
C GLU A 313 17.63 -1.43 -21.83
N GLN A 314 17.57 -2.78 -21.78
CA GLN A 314 16.37 -3.54 -22.13
C GLN A 314 15.18 -3.15 -21.25
N THR A 315 15.40 -3.06 -19.93
CA THR A 315 14.36 -2.62 -19.00
C THR A 315 13.87 -1.23 -19.34
N LYS A 316 14.78 -0.27 -19.57
CA LYS A 316 14.43 1.10 -19.94
C LYS A 316 13.59 1.15 -21.23
N ALA A 317 14.06 0.48 -22.30
CA ALA A 317 13.33 0.41 -23.57
C ALA A 317 11.93 -0.23 -23.41
N TYR A 318 11.82 -1.26 -22.58
CA TYR A 318 10.54 -1.89 -22.28
C TYR A 318 9.58 -0.95 -21.54
N LEU A 319 10.07 -0.16 -20.56
CA LEU A 319 9.28 0.83 -19.85
C LEU A 319 8.78 1.95 -20.79
N GLU A 320 9.63 2.42 -21.70
CA GLU A 320 9.25 3.37 -22.75
C GLU A 320 8.15 2.78 -23.66
N HIS A 321 8.28 1.52 -24.05
CA HIS A 321 7.30 0.83 -24.90
C HIS A 321 5.94 0.65 -24.24
N ILE A 322 5.92 0.20 -22.97
CA ILE A 322 4.66 0.02 -22.22
C ILE A 322 3.99 1.36 -21.92
N HIS A 323 4.74 2.40 -21.70
CA HIS A 323 4.22 3.76 -21.46
C HIS A 323 3.30 3.86 -20.24
N PHE A 324 3.90 3.85 -19.06
CA PHE A 324 3.20 3.89 -17.77
C PHE A 324 2.71 5.30 -17.42
N TYR A 325 1.62 5.37 -16.63
CA TYR A 325 1.23 6.63 -15.96
C TYR A 325 2.24 7.00 -14.87
N GLU A 326 2.53 6.09 -13.96
CA GLU A 326 3.49 6.32 -12.88
C GLU A 326 4.37 5.09 -12.65
N MET A 327 5.63 5.34 -12.29
CA MET A 327 6.59 4.30 -11.93
C MET A 327 7.25 4.63 -10.60
N HIS A 328 7.22 3.69 -9.67
CA HIS A 328 7.98 3.77 -8.43
C HIS A 328 9.32 3.06 -8.61
N ILE A 329 10.39 3.84 -8.67
CA ILE A 329 11.73 3.32 -8.93
C ILE A 329 12.47 3.08 -7.61
N PHE A 330 12.85 1.84 -7.36
CA PHE A 330 13.58 1.42 -6.17
C PHE A 330 14.99 0.95 -6.51
N LYS A 331 15.99 1.39 -5.76
CA LYS A 331 17.29 0.75 -5.75
C LYS A 331 17.18 -0.56 -4.99
N TYR A 332 17.72 -1.65 -5.54
CA TYR A 332 17.76 -2.92 -4.83
C TYR A 332 18.37 -2.74 -3.43
N SER A 333 17.64 -3.14 -2.40
CA SER A 333 18.04 -3.10 -1.01
C SER A 333 18.35 -4.51 -0.51
N LYS A 334 19.61 -4.76 -0.13
CA LYS A 334 20.07 -6.07 0.37
C LYS A 334 19.42 -6.40 1.71
N ARG A 335 18.49 -7.36 1.72
CA ARG A 335 17.75 -7.76 2.93
C ARG A 335 18.30 -9.05 3.51
N LYS A 336 18.78 -9.03 4.76
CA LYS A 336 19.21 -10.22 5.51
C LYS A 336 18.10 -11.28 5.51
N GLY A 337 18.45 -12.54 5.26
CA GLY A 337 17.49 -13.65 5.20
C GLY A 337 16.86 -13.88 3.81
N THR A 338 17.03 -12.97 2.84
CA THR A 338 16.55 -13.18 1.47
C THR A 338 17.61 -13.86 0.59
N ARG A 339 17.15 -14.60 -0.43
CA ARG A 339 18.06 -15.28 -1.38
C ARG A 339 18.95 -14.29 -2.14
N ALA A 340 18.40 -13.14 -2.56
CA ALA A 340 19.14 -12.14 -3.29
C ALA A 340 20.25 -11.49 -2.46
N ALA A 341 20.16 -11.50 -1.13
CA ALA A 341 21.18 -10.94 -0.26
C ALA A 341 22.54 -11.68 -0.34
N VAL A 342 22.52 -12.94 -0.73
CA VAL A 342 23.71 -13.80 -0.84
C VAL A 342 24.08 -14.13 -2.30
N MET A 343 23.37 -13.58 -3.27
CA MET A 343 23.72 -13.73 -4.68
C MET A 343 25.07 -13.03 -4.97
N PRO A 344 25.88 -13.58 -5.88
CA PRO A 344 27.08 -12.90 -6.38
C PRO A 344 26.69 -11.64 -7.19
N ASP A 345 27.68 -10.91 -7.65
CA ASP A 345 27.55 -9.79 -8.57
C ASP A 345 26.60 -8.68 -8.05
N GLN A 346 26.76 -8.34 -6.77
CA GLN A 346 26.06 -7.22 -6.15
C GLN A 346 26.47 -5.91 -6.85
N ILE A 347 25.48 -5.12 -7.26
CA ILE A 347 25.71 -3.89 -8.01
C ILE A 347 26.09 -2.75 -7.05
N ASP A 348 27.04 -1.94 -7.47
CA ASP A 348 27.50 -0.76 -6.73
C ASP A 348 26.39 0.28 -6.54
N GLU A 349 26.40 0.97 -5.40
CA GLU A 349 25.38 1.97 -5.07
C GLU A 349 25.39 3.18 -6.01
N GLN A 350 26.55 3.55 -6.59
CA GLN A 350 26.64 4.64 -7.56
C GLN A 350 25.96 4.24 -8.88
N ILE A 351 26.16 3.00 -9.35
CA ILE A 351 25.48 2.48 -10.54
C ILE A 351 23.97 2.46 -10.32
N LYS A 352 23.51 1.96 -9.16
CA LYS A 352 22.07 1.99 -8.79
C LYS A 352 21.51 3.41 -8.79
N ALA A 353 22.27 4.38 -8.28
CA ALA A 353 21.84 5.79 -8.25
C ALA A 353 21.64 6.32 -9.67
N VAL A 354 22.63 6.15 -10.54
CA VAL A 354 22.55 6.60 -11.95
C VAL A 354 21.38 5.94 -12.69
N ARG A 355 21.19 4.62 -12.54
CA ARG A 355 20.08 3.89 -13.15
C ARG A 355 18.72 4.39 -12.61
N SER A 356 18.64 4.62 -11.30
CA SER A 356 17.42 5.16 -10.66
C SER A 356 17.07 6.54 -11.20
N GLU A 357 18.03 7.45 -11.32
CA GLU A 357 17.82 8.81 -11.84
C GLU A 357 17.31 8.78 -13.29
N LYS A 358 17.91 7.94 -14.15
CA LYS A 358 17.47 7.78 -15.55
C LYS A 358 16.00 7.35 -15.64
N LEU A 359 15.57 6.36 -14.83
CA LEU A 359 14.19 5.85 -14.86
C LEU A 359 13.21 6.80 -14.17
N ILE A 360 13.61 7.55 -13.15
CA ILE A 360 12.78 8.58 -12.52
C ILE A 360 12.47 9.69 -13.54
N ALA A 361 13.49 10.16 -14.29
CA ALA A 361 13.29 11.15 -15.32
C ALA A 361 12.31 10.65 -16.40
N LEU A 362 12.52 9.42 -16.91
CA LEU A 362 11.61 8.79 -17.87
C LEU A 362 10.18 8.71 -17.34
N GLY A 363 9.99 8.29 -16.08
CA GLY A 363 8.68 8.19 -15.44
C GLY A 363 8.00 9.54 -15.31
N HIS A 364 8.74 10.58 -14.99
CA HIS A 364 8.21 11.95 -14.91
C HIS A 364 7.66 12.43 -16.27
N ASP A 365 8.41 12.20 -17.36
CA ASP A 365 7.99 12.61 -18.70
C ASP A 365 6.71 11.88 -19.15
N MET A 366 6.66 10.55 -18.97
CA MET A 366 5.47 9.73 -19.29
C MET A 366 4.26 10.13 -18.44
N SER A 367 4.46 10.38 -17.16
CA SER A 367 3.40 10.80 -16.24
C SER A 367 2.80 12.17 -16.62
N LYS A 368 3.66 13.10 -17.03
CA LYS A 368 3.23 14.42 -17.53
C LYS A 368 2.42 14.31 -18.84
N GLU A 369 2.85 13.42 -19.74
CA GLU A 369 2.14 13.14 -20.99
C GLU A 369 0.76 12.53 -20.73
N PHE A 370 0.69 11.52 -19.84
CA PHE A 370 -0.58 10.90 -19.45
C PHE A 370 -1.59 11.94 -18.92
N ARG A 371 -1.14 12.86 -18.05
CA ARG A 371 -2.01 13.91 -17.50
C ARG A 371 -2.54 14.86 -18.55
N LYS A 372 -1.76 15.21 -19.58
CA LYS A 372 -2.21 16.10 -20.66
C LYS A 372 -3.42 15.60 -21.42
N PHE A 373 -3.64 14.27 -21.48
CA PHE A 373 -4.82 13.67 -22.09
C PHE A 373 -6.14 14.19 -21.50
N TYR A 374 -6.13 14.57 -20.23
CA TYR A 374 -7.34 15.01 -19.52
C TYR A 374 -7.68 16.49 -19.71
N ILE A 375 -6.75 17.31 -20.23
CA ILE A 375 -6.99 18.74 -20.47
C ILE A 375 -8.11 18.91 -21.51
N GLY A 376 -9.11 19.73 -21.15
CA GLY A 376 -10.31 19.97 -21.95
C GLY A 376 -11.39 18.91 -21.80
N LYS A 377 -11.23 17.92 -20.89
CA LYS A 377 -12.23 16.88 -20.62
C LYS A 377 -13.00 17.16 -19.35
N ASN A 378 -14.25 16.69 -19.34
CA ASN A 378 -15.06 16.65 -18.13
C ASN A 378 -14.78 15.35 -17.40
N GLU A 379 -14.44 15.48 -16.11
CA GLU A 379 -14.11 14.37 -15.24
C GLU A 379 -14.86 14.45 -13.91
N GLU A 380 -15.08 13.33 -13.27
CA GLU A 380 -15.56 13.24 -11.90
C GLU A 380 -14.38 13.17 -10.94
N VAL A 381 -14.35 14.07 -9.96
CA VAL A 381 -13.28 14.18 -8.98
C VAL A 381 -13.83 13.98 -7.58
N LEU A 382 -13.24 13.04 -6.84
CA LEU A 382 -13.44 12.95 -5.39
C LEU A 382 -12.43 13.90 -4.72
N PHE A 383 -12.95 14.98 -4.13
CA PHE A 383 -12.14 15.93 -3.38
C PHE A 383 -11.88 15.44 -1.96
N GLU A 384 -10.65 15.64 -1.47
CA GLU A 384 -10.19 15.07 -0.20
C GLU A 384 -9.91 16.14 0.85
N GLU A 385 -9.08 17.11 0.53
CA GLU A 385 -8.58 18.08 1.50
C GLU A 385 -8.28 19.45 0.88
N LYS A 386 -8.11 20.45 1.73
CA LYS A 386 -7.51 21.72 1.34
C LYS A 386 -5.99 21.63 1.34
N ALA A 387 -5.35 22.18 0.33
CA ALA A 387 -3.91 22.27 0.21
C ALA A 387 -3.47 23.64 -0.29
N VAL A 388 -2.33 24.12 0.21
CA VAL A 388 -1.70 25.34 -0.31
C VAL A 388 -0.75 24.95 -1.44
N ILE A 389 -0.99 25.47 -2.64
CA ILE A 389 -0.17 25.26 -3.82
C ILE A 389 0.33 26.63 -4.31
N GLY A 390 1.64 26.85 -4.21
CA GLY A 390 2.20 28.20 -4.29
C GLY A 390 1.69 29.07 -3.14
N ASP A 391 1.07 30.20 -3.46
CA ASP A 391 0.54 31.15 -2.46
C ASP A 391 -1.00 31.10 -2.35
N LYS A 392 -1.66 30.07 -2.88
CA LYS A 392 -3.12 29.97 -2.95
C LYS A 392 -3.62 28.67 -2.36
N GLU A 393 -4.79 28.76 -1.72
CA GLU A 393 -5.52 27.58 -1.25
C GLU A 393 -6.37 26.98 -2.38
N TYR A 394 -6.37 25.65 -2.44
CA TYR A 394 -7.16 24.82 -3.33
C TYR A 394 -7.75 23.66 -2.57
N PHE A 395 -8.92 23.17 -3.00
CA PHE A 395 -9.31 21.81 -2.72
C PHE A 395 -8.60 20.89 -3.71
N VAL A 396 -7.97 19.81 -3.21
CA VAL A 396 -7.32 18.78 -4.01
C VAL A 396 -8.11 17.50 -3.97
N GLY A 397 -8.10 16.78 -5.09
CA GLY A 397 -8.81 15.53 -5.23
C GLY A 397 -8.27 14.71 -6.39
N TYR A 398 -8.92 13.58 -6.67
CA TYR A 398 -8.47 12.63 -7.69
C TYR A 398 -9.61 12.18 -8.61
N THR A 399 -9.30 12.04 -9.88
CA THR A 399 -10.17 11.34 -10.84
C THR A 399 -10.23 9.85 -10.55
N LYS A 400 -11.07 9.10 -11.26
CA LYS A 400 -11.10 7.62 -11.18
C LYS A 400 -9.75 7.01 -11.56
N GLU A 401 -9.01 7.59 -12.50
CA GLU A 401 -7.67 7.17 -12.95
C GLU A 401 -6.55 7.63 -12.02
N TYR A 402 -6.89 8.24 -10.89
CA TYR A 402 -5.95 8.74 -9.89
C TYR A 402 -5.12 9.95 -10.33
N VAL A 403 -5.63 10.72 -11.29
CA VAL A 403 -5.02 12.00 -11.68
C VAL A 403 -5.35 13.05 -10.63
N LYS A 404 -4.31 13.66 -10.06
CA LYS A 404 -4.47 14.71 -9.06
C LYS A 404 -4.92 16.02 -9.71
N VAL A 405 -5.96 16.60 -9.14
CA VAL A 405 -6.51 17.88 -9.59
C VAL A 405 -6.68 18.84 -8.43
N ALA A 406 -6.73 20.14 -8.73
CA ALA A 406 -6.97 21.20 -7.76
C ALA A 406 -8.05 22.14 -8.26
N LYS A 407 -9.02 22.48 -7.38
CA LYS A 407 -10.09 23.45 -7.62
C LYS A 407 -9.97 24.62 -6.65
N LYS A 408 -9.97 25.85 -7.19
CA LYS A 408 -10.03 27.03 -6.36
C LYS A 408 -11.50 27.34 -6.03
N THR A 409 -11.88 27.21 -4.76
CA THR A 409 -13.22 27.49 -4.27
C THR A 409 -13.21 27.76 -2.78
N ASP A 410 -14.20 28.53 -2.31
CA ASP A 410 -14.46 28.76 -0.89
C ASP A 410 -15.44 27.72 -0.30
N GLU A 411 -16.12 26.95 -1.15
CA GLU A 411 -17.03 25.86 -0.73
C GLU A 411 -16.22 24.69 -0.14
N ASN A 412 -16.78 24.03 0.86
CA ASN A 412 -16.19 22.80 1.38
C ASN A 412 -16.53 21.62 0.44
N LEU A 413 -15.49 21.08 -0.21
CA LEU A 413 -15.63 19.95 -1.13
C LEU A 413 -15.14 18.62 -0.53
N GLU A 414 -14.75 18.59 0.74
CA GLU A 414 -14.26 17.37 1.38
C GLU A 414 -15.27 16.21 1.26
N ASN A 415 -14.80 15.05 0.83
CA ASN A 415 -15.60 13.86 0.56
C ASN A 415 -16.75 14.07 -0.45
N GLN A 416 -16.62 15.03 -1.37
CA GLN A 416 -17.60 15.26 -2.43
C GLN A 416 -17.06 14.79 -3.78
N ILE A 417 -17.92 14.12 -4.56
CA ILE A 417 -17.66 13.83 -5.96
C ILE A 417 -18.28 14.95 -6.79
N VAL A 418 -17.43 15.67 -7.53
CA VAL A 418 -17.83 16.82 -8.35
C VAL A 418 -17.45 16.57 -9.79
N SER A 419 -18.39 16.77 -10.70
CA SER A 419 -18.14 16.76 -12.15
C SER A 419 -17.77 18.15 -12.65
N GLY A 420 -16.74 18.24 -13.49
CA GLY A 420 -16.32 19.53 -14.07
C GLY A 420 -15.21 19.35 -15.09
N CYS A 421 -14.76 20.45 -15.67
CA CYS A 421 -13.76 20.46 -16.74
C CYS A 421 -12.34 20.60 -16.18
N ILE A 422 -11.40 19.84 -16.73
CA ILE A 422 -9.98 20.05 -16.50
C ILE A 422 -9.48 21.11 -17.49
N SER A 423 -9.22 22.32 -17.00
CA SER A 423 -8.92 23.48 -17.86
C SER A 423 -7.44 23.62 -18.24
N GLY A 424 -6.53 22.97 -17.50
CA GLY A 424 -5.10 23.04 -17.76
C GLY A 424 -4.23 22.37 -16.72
N MET A 425 -2.93 22.67 -16.76
CA MET A 425 -1.98 22.25 -15.72
C MET A 425 -1.79 23.38 -14.71
N LEU A 426 -1.93 23.07 -13.42
CA LEU A 426 -1.58 23.98 -12.33
C LEU A 426 -0.08 23.86 -11.99
N THR A 427 0.42 22.62 -11.95
CA THR A 427 1.84 22.27 -11.82
C THR A 427 2.15 21.10 -12.76
N ASP A 428 3.40 20.64 -12.81
CA ASP A 428 3.74 19.43 -13.58
C ASP A 428 3.02 18.15 -13.09
N GLU A 429 2.51 18.16 -11.84
CA GLU A 429 1.86 17.01 -11.20
C GLU A 429 0.35 17.19 -10.97
N ILE A 430 -0.16 18.41 -11.01
CA ILE A 430 -1.52 18.74 -10.61
C ILE A 430 -2.23 19.50 -11.74
N LEU A 431 -3.39 19.02 -12.12
CA LEU A 431 -4.24 19.68 -13.11
C LEU A 431 -5.20 20.69 -12.45
N LEU A 432 -5.60 21.72 -13.19
CA LEU A 432 -6.58 22.70 -12.75
C LEU A 432 -7.99 22.24 -13.14
N PHE A 433 -8.91 22.27 -12.16
CA PHE A 433 -10.30 21.84 -12.30
C PHE A 433 -11.24 23.04 -12.13
N GLU A 434 -12.24 23.16 -12.99
CA GLU A 434 -13.26 24.22 -13.00
C GLU A 434 -14.68 23.70 -12.84
#